data_dc7cc101fd0fd05f37d913670d6a7f0f
#
_entry.id   dc7cc101fd0fd05f37d913670d6a7f0f
#
_cell.length_a   1.000
_cell.length_b   1.000
_cell.length_c   1.000
_cell.angle_alpha   90.00
_cell.angle_beta   90.00
_cell.angle_gamma   90.00
#
_symmetry.space_group_name_H-M   'P 1'
#
loop_
_entity.id
_entity.type
_entity.pdbx_description
1 polymer ?
#
loop_
_entity_poly.entity_id
_entity_poly.type
_entity_poly.pdbx_seq_one_letter_code
_entity_poly.pdbx_strand_id
1 'polypeptide(L)'
;MGMAGDFGRFLKFISMGAFMKYRVPAVLFLLAGSMQSALADPCQDRFTELYLQLDQTTPTKTQVTTAFKGAPPTTNDFFYLSQDHYLTVPTSPEGPWVLGYGNVLYQSADQGSTWEKIREMDTGQNADQARADKETNAATIRNAACSEEELEGEAVEVVAADITVSQGMVTENRYTYYVRRSDDFIVKAIYDSKAPSFEMVTTQVIEKALGLNLPVPE
;
A
#
# COMPACT_ATOMS: atom_id res chain seq x y z
N MET A 1 -16.92 -47.57 -22.55
CA MET A 1 -15.67 -48.31 -22.66
C MET A 1 -14.82 -47.80 -21.50
N GLY A 2 -14.76 -48.39 -20.32
CA GLY A 2 -14.71 -49.80 -19.95
C GLY A 2 -13.28 -50.16 -19.62
N MET A 3 -13.01 -50.29 -18.32
CA MET A 3 -12.33 -51.34 -17.56
C MET A 3 -11.60 -50.71 -16.38
N ALA A 4 -11.99 -50.80 -15.20
CA ALA A 4 -12.09 -51.78 -14.12
C ALA A 4 -10.93 -52.81 -14.11
N GLY A 5 -10.15 -52.84 -13.04
CA GLY A 5 -9.07 -53.79 -12.79
C GLY A 5 -8.68 -53.78 -11.31
N ASP A 6 -9.40 -54.52 -10.57
CA ASP A 6 -9.28 -54.96 -9.19
C ASP A 6 -8.26 -56.11 -9.10
N PHE A 7 -7.55 -56.27 -7.97
CA PHE A 7 -6.94 -57.52 -7.46
C PHE A 7 -5.90 -57.10 -6.41
N GLY A 8 -5.98 -57.32 -5.12
CA GLY A 8 -6.45 -58.52 -4.47
C GLY A 8 -5.32 -59.19 -3.68
N ARG A 9 -5.44 -59.09 -2.37
CA ARG A 9 -4.95 -60.03 -1.34
C ARG A 9 -3.60 -60.74 -1.55
N PHE A 10 -2.75 -60.64 -0.55
CA PHE A 10 -2.16 -61.86 0.05
C PHE A 10 -1.89 -61.70 1.55
N LEU A 11 -2.39 -62.68 2.26
CA LEU A 11 -2.33 -62.91 3.71
C LEU A 11 -1.13 -63.82 4.09
N LYS A 12 -0.70 -63.72 5.38
CA LYS A 12 -0.12 -64.75 6.26
C LYS A 12 1.40 -65.05 6.10
N PHE A 13 2.14 -65.27 7.15
CA PHE A 13 2.07 -66.09 8.34
C PHE A 13 3.26 -65.82 9.28
N ILE A 14 3.01 -65.77 10.62
CA ILE A 14 3.60 -66.50 11.76
C ILE A 14 5.13 -66.44 11.94
N SER A 15 5.61 -65.99 13.13
CA SER A 15 6.03 -66.92 14.20
C SER A 15 6.61 -66.19 15.42
N MET A 16 6.08 -66.50 16.55
CA MET A 16 6.58 -66.58 17.92
C MET A 16 8.11 -66.53 18.10
N GLY A 17 8.53 -65.79 19.11
CA GLY A 17 9.77 -66.11 19.79
C GLY A 17 10.34 -65.02 20.71
N ALA A 18 10.30 -65.35 22.00
CA ALA A 18 11.21 -64.94 23.07
C ALA A 18 11.05 -63.57 23.79
N PHE A 19 10.51 -63.67 24.98
CA PHE A 19 10.61 -62.71 26.08
C PHE A 19 12.05 -62.29 26.34
N MET A 20 12.32 -61.02 26.25
CA MET A 20 13.48 -60.45 26.91
C MET A 20 13.05 -59.14 27.62
N LYS A 21 12.98 -59.24 28.95
CA LYS A 21 12.65 -58.16 29.87
C LYS A 21 13.79 -57.14 29.85
N TYR A 22 13.71 -56.09 29.04
CA TYR A 22 14.51 -54.88 29.24
C TYR A 22 13.64 -53.79 29.87
N ARG A 23 13.97 -53.48 31.13
CA ARG A 23 13.48 -52.28 31.79
C ARG A 23 14.18 -51.06 31.16
N VAL A 24 13.48 -50.39 30.25
CA VAL A 24 13.89 -49.09 29.74
C VAL A 24 13.35 -48.05 30.71
N PRO A 25 14.19 -47.19 31.33
CA PRO A 25 13.70 -46.07 32.08
C PRO A 25 13.02 -45.08 31.13
N ALA A 26 11.77 -44.76 31.42
CA ALA A 26 11.03 -43.72 30.72
C ALA A 26 11.70 -42.37 31.02
N VAL A 27 12.57 -41.93 30.13
CA VAL A 27 13.04 -40.54 30.08
C VAL A 27 11.91 -39.72 29.51
N LEU A 28 11.16 -39.10 30.41
CA LEU A 28 10.14 -38.11 30.06
C LEU A 28 10.85 -36.86 29.51
N PHE A 29 11.03 -36.77 28.19
CA PHE A 29 11.42 -35.55 27.53
C PHE A 29 10.22 -34.60 27.59
N LEU A 30 10.21 -33.70 28.59
CA LEU A 30 9.41 -32.51 28.59
C LEU A 30 9.90 -31.62 27.46
N LEU A 31 9.28 -31.76 26.29
CA LEU A 31 9.31 -30.77 25.21
C LEU A 31 8.58 -29.53 25.76
N ALA A 32 9.29 -28.67 26.44
CA ALA A 32 8.88 -27.29 26.66
C ALA A 32 8.92 -26.62 25.31
N GLY A 33 7.83 -26.78 24.53
CA GLY A 33 7.54 -25.98 23.35
C GLY A 33 7.44 -24.54 23.83
N SER A 34 8.49 -23.74 23.64
CA SER A 34 8.41 -22.30 23.71
C SER A 34 7.42 -21.87 22.62
N MET A 35 6.15 -21.64 23.00
CA MET A 35 5.23 -20.82 22.24
C MET A 35 5.85 -19.42 22.23
N GLN A 36 6.69 -19.15 21.23
CA GLN A 36 7.02 -17.79 20.85
C GLN A 36 5.71 -17.21 20.34
N SER A 37 4.99 -16.51 21.21
CA SER A 37 3.97 -15.55 20.78
C SER A 37 4.68 -14.65 19.79
N ALA A 38 4.32 -14.71 18.52
CA ALA A 38 4.73 -13.70 17.55
C ALA A 38 4.15 -12.39 18.08
N LEU A 39 4.99 -11.60 18.77
CA LEU A 39 4.66 -10.24 19.13
C LEU A 39 4.45 -9.54 17.79
N ALA A 40 3.28 -8.93 17.61
CA ALA A 40 3.02 -8.09 16.47
C ALA A 40 4.17 -7.07 16.35
N ASP A 41 4.69 -6.90 15.13
CA ASP A 41 5.75 -5.92 14.87
C ASP A 41 5.12 -4.52 14.94
N PRO A 42 5.49 -3.69 15.94
CA PRO A 42 4.87 -2.37 16.10
C PRO A 42 5.04 -1.49 14.86
N CYS A 43 6.12 -1.68 14.10
CA CYS A 43 6.32 -0.95 12.85
C CYS A 43 5.38 -1.43 11.74
N GLN A 44 5.04 -2.72 11.71
CA GLN A 44 4.06 -3.24 10.77
C GLN A 44 2.64 -2.73 11.08
N ASP A 45 2.27 -2.70 12.36
CA ASP A 45 1.00 -2.15 12.79
C ASP A 45 0.90 -0.66 12.44
N ARG A 46 1.97 0.11 12.73
CA ARG A 46 2.04 1.53 12.41
C ARG A 46 1.98 1.80 10.92
N PHE A 47 2.72 1.03 10.12
CA PHE A 47 2.66 1.15 8.67
C PHE A 47 1.25 0.84 8.14
N THR A 48 0.61 -0.20 8.66
CA THR A 48 -0.74 -0.61 8.26
C THR A 48 -1.75 0.49 8.56
N GLU A 49 -1.68 1.13 9.73
CA GLU A 49 -2.51 2.27 10.11
C GLU A 49 -2.35 3.41 9.09
N LEU A 50 -1.12 3.84 8.82
CA LEU A 50 -0.83 4.92 7.85
C LEU A 50 -1.28 4.56 6.43
N TYR A 51 -1.08 3.32 6.01
CA TYR A 51 -1.50 2.85 4.69
C TYR A 51 -3.02 2.82 4.52
N LEU A 52 -3.75 2.38 5.55
CA LEU A 52 -5.21 2.30 5.54
C LEU A 52 -5.89 3.64 5.82
N GLN A 53 -5.15 4.65 6.28
CA GLN A 53 -5.70 5.98 6.51
C GLN A 53 -6.34 6.51 5.22
N LEU A 54 -7.68 6.47 5.19
CA LEU A 54 -8.48 6.80 4.01
C LEU A 54 -9.00 8.23 4.07
N ASP A 55 -8.93 8.84 5.25
CA ASP A 55 -9.64 10.08 5.55
C ASP A 55 -8.67 11.26 5.56
N GLN A 56 -8.55 11.90 4.42
CA GLN A 56 -7.96 13.24 4.36
C GLN A 56 -9.08 14.27 4.49
N THR A 57 -9.43 14.60 5.73
CA THR A 57 -10.38 15.69 6.01
C THR A 57 -9.69 17.05 5.95
N THR A 58 -8.37 17.08 6.00
CA THR A 58 -7.57 18.31 5.95
C THR A 58 -7.20 18.63 4.50
N PRO A 59 -7.56 19.82 3.99
CA PRO A 59 -7.09 20.25 2.68
C PRO A 59 -5.56 20.28 2.61
N THR A 60 -5.02 19.81 1.49
CA THR A 60 -3.57 19.70 1.27
C THR A 60 -3.14 20.26 -0.07
N LYS A 61 -1.89 20.73 -0.10
CA LYS A 61 -1.09 20.88 -1.31
C LYS A 61 0.01 19.84 -1.29
N THR A 62 0.16 19.10 -2.37
CA THR A 62 1.18 18.06 -2.51
C THR A 62 1.99 18.32 -3.77
N GLN A 63 3.31 18.50 -3.61
CA GLN A 63 4.21 18.44 -4.75
C GLN A 63 4.54 16.99 -5.04
N VAL A 64 4.24 16.53 -6.24
CA VAL A 64 4.46 15.16 -6.69
C VAL A 64 5.57 15.12 -7.72
N THR A 65 6.62 14.34 -7.47
CA THR A 65 7.66 14.05 -8.45
C THR A 65 7.62 12.57 -8.79
N THR A 66 7.48 12.25 -10.08
CA THR A 66 7.48 10.86 -10.57
C THR A 66 8.68 10.65 -11.49
N ALA A 67 9.51 9.69 -11.14
CA ALA A 67 10.70 9.30 -11.90
C ALA A 67 10.57 7.86 -12.39
N PHE A 68 10.42 7.67 -13.70
CA PHE A 68 10.53 6.36 -14.34
C PHE A 68 12.00 6.07 -14.69
N LYS A 69 12.41 4.83 -14.49
CA LYS A 69 13.74 4.39 -14.91
C LYS A 69 13.96 4.60 -16.41
N GLY A 70 14.97 5.40 -16.76
CA GLY A 70 15.31 5.70 -18.13
C GLY A 70 14.54 6.84 -18.78
N ALA A 71 13.72 7.58 -18.03
CA ALA A 71 13.02 8.77 -18.49
C ALA A 71 13.30 9.98 -17.57
N PRO A 72 13.20 11.21 -18.07
CA PRO A 72 13.25 12.39 -17.24
C PRO A 72 12.09 12.37 -16.21
N PRO A 73 12.30 12.88 -14.99
CA PRO A 73 11.23 12.98 -14.02
C PRO A 73 10.17 13.98 -14.46
N THR A 74 8.94 13.74 -14.02
CA THR A 74 7.83 14.68 -14.17
C THR A 74 7.43 15.21 -12.81
N THR A 75 6.93 16.45 -12.75
CA THR A 75 6.44 17.07 -11.52
C THR A 75 5.06 17.69 -11.72
N ASN A 76 4.23 17.63 -10.70
CA ASN A 76 2.97 18.34 -10.65
C ASN A 76 2.65 18.78 -9.20
N ASP A 77 1.89 19.84 -9.07
CA ASP A 77 1.22 20.19 -7.82
C ASP A 77 -0.17 19.55 -7.82
N PHE A 78 -0.50 18.90 -6.71
CA PHE A 78 -1.82 18.32 -6.45
C PHE A 78 -2.45 19.04 -5.27
N PHE A 79 -3.60 19.64 -5.48
CA PHE A 79 -4.37 20.34 -4.47
C PHE A 79 -5.61 19.52 -4.14
N TYR A 80 -5.77 19.16 -2.90
CA TYR A 80 -6.88 18.35 -2.41
C TYR A 80 -7.71 19.16 -1.41
N LEU A 81 -8.97 19.38 -1.72
CA LEU A 81 -9.95 20.00 -0.84
C LEU A 81 -10.89 18.94 -0.25
N SER A 82 -11.36 18.02 -1.08
CA SER A 82 -12.20 16.87 -0.71
C SER A 82 -12.09 15.77 -1.79
N GLN A 83 -12.70 14.62 -1.54
CA GLN A 83 -12.71 13.51 -2.50
C GLN A 83 -13.33 13.89 -3.85
N ASP A 84 -14.28 14.80 -3.86
CA ASP A 84 -14.98 15.29 -5.04
C ASP A 84 -14.55 16.70 -5.48
N HIS A 85 -13.48 17.28 -4.87
CA HIS A 85 -12.95 18.57 -5.26
C HIS A 85 -11.42 18.59 -5.12
N TYR A 86 -10.71 18.44 -6.22
CA TYR A 86 -9.25 18.42 -6.28
C TYR A 86 -8.75 18.95 -7.63
N LEU A 87 -7.50 19.44 -7.64
CA LEU A 87 -6.87 20.01 -8.81
C LEU A 87 -5.45 19.46 -8.98
N THR A 88 -5.10 19.04 -10.19
CA THR A 88 -3.73 18.67 -10.59
C THR A 88 -3.20 19.69 -11.59
N VAL A 89 -2.02 20.25 -11.28
CA VAL A 89 -1.31 21.23 -12.10
C VAL A 89 0.05 20.65 -12.49
N PRO A 90 0.24 20.18 -13.74
CA PRO A 90 1.56 19.74 -14.21
C PRO A 90 2.53 20.93 -14.24
N THR A 91 3.71 20.77 -13.61
CA THR A 91 4.73 21.82 -13.49
C THR A 91 5.99 21.51 -14.30
N SER A 92 6.28 20.23 -14.55
CA SER A 92 7.36 19.82 -15.45
C SER A 92 7.10 18.41 -16.03
N PRO A 93 6.94 18.27 -17.35
CA PRO A 93 6.65 19.36 -18.28
C PRO A 93 5.32 20.04 -17.96
N GLU A 94 5.18 21.32 -18.31
CA GLU A 94 3.90 22.00 -18.22
C GLU A 94 2.87 21.32 -19.12
N GLY A 95 1.62 21.31 -18.67
CA GLY A 95 0.53 20.64 -19.35
C GLY A 95 -0.84 21.14 -18.90
N PRO A 96 -1.91 20.61 -19.52
CA PRO A 96 -3.26 20.96 -19.13
C PRO A 96 -3.54 20.67 -17.67
N TRP A 97 -4.26 21.58 -17.01
CA TRP A 97 -4.75 21.38 -15.64
C TRP A 97 -5.90 20.39 -15.63
N VAL A 98 -6.02 19.59 -14.57
CA VAL A 98 -7.09 18.61 -14.42
C VAL A 98 -7.80 18.87 -13.10
N LEU A 99 -9.11 19.14 -13.17
CA LEU A 99 -9.97 19.43 -12.02
C LEU A 99 -11.01 18.32 -11.84
N GLY A 100 -11.04 17.69 -10.68
CA GLY A 100 -12.18 16.93 -10.21
C GLY A 100 -13.14 17.84 -9.46
N TYR A 101 -14.41 17.91 -9.91
CA TYR A 101 -15.45 18.65 -9.23
C TYR A 101 -16.79 17.91 -9.28
N GLY A 102 -17.35 17.60 -8.12
CA GLY A 102 -18.45 16.68 -8.03
C GLY A 102 -18.08 15.32 -8.65
N ASN A 103 -18.96 14.77 -9.44
CA ASN A 103 -18.69 13.49 -10.14
C ASN A 103 -18.13 13.70 -11.57
N VAL A 104 -17.47 14.83 -11.86
CA VAL A 104 -17.00 15.17 -13.19
C VAL A 104 -15.51 15.49 -13.16
N LEU A 105 -14.80 15.01 -14.18
CA LEU A 105 -13.43 15.38 -14.47
C LEU A 105 -13.42 16.42 -15.59
N TYR A 106 -12.74 17.54 -15.33
CA TYR A 106 -12.56 18.65 -16.27
C TYR A 106 -11.08 18.81 -16.61
N GLN A 107 -10.82 19.43 -17.76
CA GLN A 107 -9.49 19.84 -18.21
C GLN A 107 -9.49 21.30 -18.59
N SER A 108 -8.39 21.97 -18.33
CA SER A 108 -8.13 23.34 -18.79
C SER A 108 -6.81 23.40 -19.55
N ALA A 109 -6.84 23.89 -20.78
CA ALA A 109 -5.63 24.12 -21.57
C ALA A 109 -5.05 25.54 -21.37
N ASP A 110 -5.77 26.42 -20.68
CA ASP A 110 -5.47 27.83 -20.49
C ASP A 110 -5.27 28.22 -19.00
N GLN A 111 -4.68 27.26 -18.24
CA GLN A 111 -4.31 27.43 -16.84
C GLN A 111 -5.49 27.79 -15.94
N GLY A 112 -6.64 27.17 -16.17
CA GLY A 112 -7.82 27.33 -15.32
C GLY A 112 -8.76 28.45 -15.71
N SER A 113 -8.52 29.15 -16.85
CA SER A 113 -9.40 30.21 -17.31
C SER A 113 -10.71 29.66 -17.89
N THR A 114 -10.64 28.52 -18.58
CA THR A 114 -11.82 27.79 -19.08
C THR A 114 -11.70 26.29 -18.78
N TRP A 115 -12.86 25.62 -18.64
CA TRP A 115 -12.91 24.20 -18.26
C TRP A 115 -13.73 23.41 -19.26
N GLU A 116 -13.15 22.35 -19.79
CA GLU A 116 -13.82 21.39 -20.67
C GLU A 116 -14.09 20.09 -19.91
N LYS A 117 -15.34 19.61 -19.98
CA LYS A 117 -15.71 18.32 -19.38
C LYS A 117 -15.05 17.18 -20.15
N ILE A 118 -14.26 16.33 -19.46
CA ILE A 118 -13.66 15.13 -20.04
C ILE A 118 -14.61 13.95 -19.91
N ARG A 119 -15.07 13.67 -18.68
CA ARG A 119 -15.93 12.52 -18.38
C ARG A 119 -16.63 12.63 -17.03
N GLU A 120 -17.67 11.86 -16.86
CA GLU A 120 -18.23 11.57 -15.55
C GLU A 120 -17.44 10.48 -14.84
N MET A 121 -17.42 10.55 -13.52
CA MET A 121 -16.77 9.58 -12.66
C MET A 121 -17.81 8.96 -11.73
N ASP A 122 -17.77 7.65 -11.57
CA ASP A 122 -18.54 6.96 -10.51
C ASP A 122 -17.71 6.97 -9.23
N THR A 123 -17.82 8.06 -8.45
CA THR A 123 -16.98 8.25 -7.26
C THR A 123 -17.38 7.33 -6.10
N GLY A 124 -18.66 6.94 -5.98
CA GLY A 124 -19.13 6.06 -4.91
C GLY A 124 -18.61 4.63 -5.05
N GLN A 125 -18.87 4.01 -6.18
CA GLN A 125 -18.42 2.64 -6.46
C GLN A 125 -16.89 2.53 -6.48
N ASN A 126 -16.20 3.55 -7.03
CA ASN A 126 -14.75 3.61 -7.05
C ASN A 126 -14.14 3.73 -5.64
N ALA A 127 -14.78 4.44 -4.72
CA ALA A 127 -14.29 4.60 -3.35
C ALA A 127 -14.37 3.28 -2.56
N ASP A 128 -15.50 2.56 -2.67
CA ASP A 128 -15.66 1.27 -2.00
C ASP A 128 -14.70 0.22 -2.55
N GLN A 129 -14.50 0.18 -3.87
CA GLN A 129 -13.51 -0.70 -4.50
C GLN A 129 -12.09 -0.35 -4.04
N ALA A 130 -11.72 0.93 -4.03
CA ALA A 130 -10.40 1.37 -3.59
C ALA A 130 -10.12 1.01 -2.12
N ARG A 131 -11.15 1.05 -1.27
CA ARG A 131 -11.06 0.60 0.12
C ARG A 131 -10.79 -0.90 0.20
N ALA A 132 -11.59 -1.71 -0.48
CA ALA A 132 -11.46 -3.16 -0.51
C ALA A 132 -10.08 -3.58 -1.05
N ASP A 133 -9.59 -2.91 -2.10
CA ASP A 133 -8.25 -3.13 -2.66
C ASP A 133 -7.16 -2.79 -1.64
N LYS A 134 -7.28 -1.67 -0.91
CA LYS A 134 -6.34 -1.31 0.15
C LYS A 134 -6.31 -2.35 1.27
N GLU A 135 -7.46 -2.81 1.73
CA GLU A 135 -7.55 -3.86 2.76
C GLU A 135 -6.90 -5.16 2.30
N THR A 136 -7.14 -5.55 1.04
CA THR A 136 -6.52 -6.74 0.43
C THR A 136 -5.00 -6.59 0.33
N ASN A 137 -4.51 -5.44 -0.14
CA ASN A 137 -3.09 -5.17 -0.25
C ASN A 137 -2.41 -5.09 1.12
N ALA A 138 -3.09 -4.58 2.16
CA ALA A 138 -2.57 -4.49 3.53
C ALA A 138 -2.14 -5.86 4.08
N ALA A 139 -2.82 -6.94 3.69
CA ALA A 139 -2.44 -8.31 4.07
C ALA A 139 -1.08 -8.76 3.51
N THR A 140 -0.51 -8.03 2.55
CA THR A 140 0.80 -8.32 1.93
C THR A 140 1.96 -7.55 2.57
N ILE A 141 1.68 -6.67 3.54
CA ILE A 141 2.69 -5.83 4.22
C ILE A 141 3.72 -6.71 4.91
N ARG A 142 5.00 -6.42 4.66
CA ARG A 142 6.15 -7.15 5.20
C ARG A 142 7.38 -6.26 5.30
N ASN A 143 8.40 -6.72 6.03
CA ASN A 143 9.68 -6.03 6.20
C ASN A 143 9.51 -4.58 6.67
N ALA A 144 8.57 -4.35 7.59
CA ALA A 144 8.34 -3.04 8.16
C ALA A 144 9.54 -2.59 8.99
N ALA A 145 9.82 -1.30 8.97
CA ALA A 145 10.88 -0.67 9.74
C ALA A 145 10.46 0.74 10.14
N CYS A 146 10.84 1.13 11.36
CA CYS A 146 10.63 2.48 11.86
C CYS A 146 11.96 3.08 12.28
N SER A 147 12.10 4.39 12.07
CA SER A 147 13.21 5.19 12.59
C SER A 147 12.72 6.59 12.97
N GLU A 148 13.58 7.34 13.63
CA GLU A 148 13.36 8.76 13.90
C GLU A 148 14.38 9.55 13.10
N GLU A 149 13.93 10.60 12.44
CA GLU A 149 14.76 11.49 11.64
C GLU A 149 14.37 12.95 11.89
N GLU A 150 15.18 13.85 11.37
CA GLU A 150 14.87 15.26 11.27
C GLU A 150 14.68 15.64 9.79
N LEU A 151 13.54 16.22 9.46
CA LEU A 151 13.22 16.73 8.13
C LEU A 151 12.97 18.24 8.22
N GLU A 152 13.82 19.04 7.58
CA GLU A 152 13.72 20.51 7.57
C GLU A 152 13.65 21.15 8.97
N GLY A 153 14.32 20.55 9.96
CA GLY A 153 14.34 21.03 11.34
C GLY A 153 13.18 20.53 12.21
N GLU A 154 12.30 19.69 11.67
CA GLU A 154 11.19 19.06 12.40
C GLU A 154 11.47 17.57 12.67
N ALA A 155 11.15 17.10 13.88
CA ALA A 155 11.24 15.68 14.20
C ALA A 155 10.14 14.89 13.50
N VAL A 156 10.54 13.85 12.76
CA VAL A 156 9.64 12.96 12.04
C VAL A 156 9.90 11.50 12.43
N GLU A 157 8.82 10.74 12.47
CA GLU A 157 8.87 9.29 12.44
C GLU A 157 8.92 8.84 10.97
N VAL A 158 9.87 7.96 10.64
CA VAL A 158 9.95 7.35 9.31
C VAL A 158 9.49 5.91 9.40
N VAL A 159 8.43 5.58 8.68
CA VAL A 159 7.82 4.25 8.69
C VAL A 159 7.83 3.70 7.27
N ALA A 160 8.51 2.58 7.06
CA ALA A 160 8.65 1.99 5.74
C ALA A 160 8.27 0.51 5.76
N ALA A 161 7.67 0.01 4.68
CA ALA A 161 7.43 -1.41 4.48
C ALA A 161 7.38 -1.79 3.00
N ASP A 162 7.55 -3.08 2.73
CA ASP A 162 7.29 -3.66 1.43
C ASP A 162 5.81 -4.07 1.35
N ILE A 163 5.21 -3.86 0.19
CA ILE A 163 3.81 -4.18 -0.06
C ILE A 163 3.63 -4.63 -1.52
N THR A 164 2.80 -5.65 -1.74
CA THR A 164 2.39 -6.05 -3.09
C THR A 164 1.04 -5.42 -3.39
N VAL A 165 0.94 -4.67 -4.49
CA VAL A 165 -0.30 -4.01 -4.92
C VAL A 165 -0.82 -4.69 -6.17
N SER A 166 -2.11 -5.04 -6.16
CA SER A 166 -2.79 -5.75 -7.25
C SER A 166 -3.98 -4.92 -7.76
N GLN A 167 -3.72 -4.01 -8.68
CA GLN A 167 -4.73 -3.18 -9.36
C GLN A 167 -4.54 -3.28 -10.87
N GLY A 168 -5.14 -4.30 -11.48
CA GLY A 168 -4.98 -4.57 -12.91
C GLY A 168 -3.60 -5.13 -13.29
N MET A 169 -2.55 -4.75 -12.58
CA MET A 169 -1.18 -5.28 -12.67
C MET A 169 -0.63 -5.48 -11.26
N VAL A 170 0.18 -6.51 -11.07
CA VAL A 170 0.87 -6.75 -9.80
C VAL A 170 2.17 -5.95 -9.77
N THR A 171 2.35 -5.16 -8.73
CA THR A 171 3.58 -4.41 -8.46
C THR A 171 4.14 -4.76 -7.09
N GLU A 172 5.45 -4.90 -7.00
CA GLU A 172 6.20 -4.97 -5.75
C GLU A 172 6.65 -3.57 -5.38
N ASN A 173 6.33 -3.15 -4.17
CA ASN A 173 6.55 -1.78 -3.77
C ASN A 173 7.26 -1.72 -2.42
N ARG A 174 8.06 -0.66 -2.23
CA ARG A 174 8.47 -0.19 -0.92
C ARG A 174 7.92 1.21 -0.72
N TYR A 175 7.06 1.36 0.28
CA TYR A 175 6.50 2.66 0.66
C TYR A 175 7.20 3.18 1.91
N THR A 176 7.45 4.48 1.96
CA THR A 176 8.05 5.16 3.11
C THR A 176 7.25 6.41 3.42
N TYR A 177 6.78 6.52 4.64
CA TYR A 177 6.05 7.67 5.16
C TYR A 177 6.93 8.43 6.16
N TYR A 178 6.98 9.74 6.04
CA TYR A 178 7.58 10.66 7.00
C TYR A 178 6.44 11.36 7.74
N VAL A 179 6.28 11.02 9.01
CA VAL A 179 5.17 11.47 9.84
C VAL A 179 5.67 12.48 10.85
N ARG A 180 5.16 13.69 10.80
CA ARG A 180 5.54 14.74 11.72
C ARG A 180 5.04 14.42 13.13
N ARG A 181 5.96 14.41 14.11
CA ARG A 181 5.66 14.02 15.49
C ARG A 181 4.65 14.92 16.22
N SER A 182 4.62 16.21 15.88
CA SER A 182 3.80 17.20 16.59
C SER A 182 2.29 17.04 16.38
N ASP A 183 1.88 16.47 15.24
CA ASP A 183 0.46 16.42 14.84
C ASP A 183 0.08 15.17 14.02
N ASP A 184 0.97 14.18 14.00
CA ASP A 184 0.79 12.88 13.33
C ASP A 184 0.44 13.01 11.83
N PHE A 185 0.94 14.06 11.19
CA PHE A 185 0.66 14.37 9.80
C PHE A 185 1.77 13.84 8.88
N ILE A 186 1.40 13.14 7.79
CA ILE A 186 2.36 12.69 6.76
C ILE A 186 2.81 13.91 5.97
N VAL A 187 4.06 14.33 6.15
CA VAL A 187 4.66 15.48 5.45
C VAL A 187 5.39 15.08 4.17
N LYS A 188 5.79 13.81 4.07
CA LYS A 188 6.41 13.27 2.86
C LYS A 188 6.10 11.79 2.71
N ALA A 189 5.91 11.33 1.47
CA ALA A 189 5.78 9.93 1.13
C ALA A 189 6.66 9.58 -0.07
N ILE A 190 7.23 8.38 -0.07
CA ILE A 190 8.00 7.84 -1.19
C ILE A 190 7.41 6.46 -1.54
N TYR A 191 7.13 6.26 -2.81
CA TYR A 191 6.61 5.03 -3.37
C TYR A 191 7.58 4.50 -4.42
N ASP A 192 8.44 3.53 -4.06
CA ASP A 192 9.30 2.79 -4.99
C ASP A 192 8.49 1.60 -5.51
N SER A 193 8.13 1.61 -6.78
CA SER A 193 7.24 0.64 -7.42
C SER A 193 7.94 -0.09 -8.55
N LYS A 194 7.83 -1.42 -8.56
CA LYS A 194 8.45 -2.29 -9.55
C LYS A 194 7.44 -3.26 -10.15
N ALA A 195 7.41 -3.31 -11.46
CA ALA A 195 6.67 -4.28 -12.24
C ALA A 195 7.61 -4.86 -13.33
N PRO A 196 7.22 -5.96 -13.99
CA PRO A 196 8.04 -6.52 -15.08
C PRO A 196 8.31 -5.53 -16.23
N SER A 197 7.44 -4.54 -16.42
CA SER A 197 7.48 -3.57 -17.52
C SER A 197 8.02 -2.19 -17.13
N PHE A 198 8.15 -1.87 -15.83
CA PHE A 198 8.64 -0.57 -15.39
C PHE A 198 9.22 -0.60 -13.96
N GLU A 199 10.08 0.36 -13.68
CA GLU A 199 10.49 0.76 -12.33
C GLU A 199 10.22 2.26 -12.19
N MET A 200 9.58 2.66 -11.09
CA MET A 200 9.14 4.04 -10.86
C MET A 200 9.29 4.41 -9.40
N VAL A 201 9.76 5.62 -9.14
CA VAL A 201 9.73 6.23 -7.80
C VAL A 201 8.86 7.47 -7.86
N THR A 202 7.84 7.52 -6.99
CA THR A 202 7.03 8.71 -6.77
C THR A 202 7.35 9.29 -5.41
N THR A 203 7.73 10.55 -5.36
CA THR A 203 7.96 11.31 -4.13
C THR A 203 6.86 12.36 -4.00
N GLN A 204 6.24 12.43 -2.84
CA GLN A 204 5.25 13.43 -2.48
C GLN A 204 5.76 14.25 -1.30
N VAL A 205 5.71 15.57 -1.39
CA VAL A 205 5.90 16.51 -0.29
C VAL A 205 4.56 17.15 -0.01
N ILE A 206 4.05 17.00 1.21
CA ILE A 206 2.64 17.26 1.55
C ILE A 206 2.57 18.35 2.59
N GLU A 207 1.80 19.40 2.31
CA GLU A 207 1.55 20.53 3.19
C GLU A 207 0.07 20.66 3.49
N LYS A 208 -0.28 21.03 4.74
CA LYS A 208 -1.65 21.43 5.08
C LYS A 208 -1.96 22.77 4.40
N ALA A 209 -3.07 22.86 3.68
CA ALA A 209 -3.50 24.03 2.94
C ALA A 209 -4.81 24.57 3.51
N LEU A 210 -4.77 25.00 4.79
CA LEU A 210 -5.94 25.56 5.44
C LEU A 210 -6.37 26.85 4.71
N GLY A 211 -7.63 26.91 4.27
CA GLY A 211 -8.15 28.02 3.47
C GLY A 211 -7.95 27.85 1.95
N LEU A 212 -7.56 26.66 1.50
CA LEU A 212 -7.50 26.32 0.07
C LEU A 212 -8.85 26.62 -0.60
N ASN A 213 -8.80 27.33 -1.72
CA ASN A 213 -9.94 27.56 -2.58
C ASN A 213 -9.60 27.08 -4.00
N LEU A 214 -10.43 26.21 -4.57
CA LEU A 214 -10.24 25.65 -5.89
C LEU A 214 -11.29 26.21 -6.86
N PRO A 215 -10.99 26.22 -8.17
CA PRO A 215 -11.95 26.65 -9.20
C PRO A 215 -13.25 25.84 -9.14
N VAL A 216 -14.35 26.48 -9.48
CA VAL A 216 -15.63 25.86 -9.72
C VAL A 216 -15.91 26.04 -11.23
N PRO A 217 -16.02 24.96 -12.03
CA PRO A 217 -16.29 25.07 -13.44
C PRO A 217 -17.70 25.60 -13.66
N GLU A 218 -17.86 26.53 -14.63
CA GLU A 218 -19.16 27.06 -15.03
C GLU A 218 -19.85 26.14 -16.06
#